data_95dc2f2e283a84fab2f91a5fd806c509
#
_entry.id   95dc2f2e283a84fab2f91a5fd806c509
#
_cell.length_a   1.000
_cell.length_b   1.000
_cell.length_c   1.000
_cell.angle_alpha   90.00
_cell.angle_beta   90.00
_cell.angle_gamma   90.00
#
_symmetry.space_group_name_H-M   'P 1'
#
loop_
_entity.id
_entity.type
_entity.pdbx_description
1 polymer ?
#
loop_
_entity_poly.entity_id
_entity_poly.type
_entity_poly.pdbx_seq_one_letter_code
_entity_poly.pdbx_strand_id
1 'polypeptide(L)'
;EMSASLVGSEMCIRDRLLSYITLIFGELVPKRLAMHNSEKIALGVSGLVTAASKIFAPLVGLLTVSTNGILRLFGIDPNEDDDQVTEEEIRMMVDAGSEKGTIDNEEKDMIQNVFEFDDLTIDEICVHRTDVDLLWVEDSIEEWEQLIHESRHSYYPVCGETVDDIIGVLDAKDYFRLRTKDRDHVMKEAIKQPYFVPENIKAATLFQNMKKTGNYFAVVLDEYGGMDGIITVRNLIEQLVGDLNDEAEIGQPSEIELISTDTWKI
;
A
#
# COMPACT_ATOMS: atom_id res chain seq x y z
N GLU A 1 59.02 -47.10 9.80
CA GLU A 1 57.60 -46.67 9.94
C GLU A 1 57.42 -45.20 10.37
N MET A 2 58.42 -44.53 10.95
CA MET A 2 58.33 -43.14 11.41
C MET A 2 58.42 -42.07 10.29
N SER A 3 59.04 -42.36 9.15
CA SER A 3 59.23 -41.40 8.07
C SER A 3 58.01 -41.17 7.16
N ALA A 4 57.10 -42.18 7.05
CA ALA A 4 55.89 -42.07 6.25
C ALA A 4 54.80 -41.17 6.93
N SER A 5 54.77 -41.15 8.26
CA SER A 5 53.83 -40.30 9.05
C SER A 5 54.16 -38.80 8.99
N LEU A 6 55.45 -38.49 8.96
CA LEU A 6 55.93 -37.10 8.86
C LEU A 6 55.64 -36.49 7.49
N VAL A 7 55.84 -37.24 6.40
CA VAL A 7 55.54 -36.79 5.04
C VAL A 7 54.04 -36.52 4.83
N GLY A 8 53.16 -37.34 5.42
CA GLY A 8 51.71 -37.15 5.36
C GLY A 8 51.25 -35.89 6.13
N SER A 9 51.87 -35.58 7.27
CA SER A 9 51.47 -34.40 8.07
C SER A 9 51.99 -33.07 7.42
N GLU A 10 53.15 -33.07 6.81
CA GLU A 10 53.69 -31.90 6.09
C GLU A 10 52.86 -31.61 4.81
N MET A 11 52.42 -32.64 4.11
CA MET A 11 51.55 -32.50 2.92
C MET A 11 50.18 -31.93 3.31
N CYS A 12 49.57 -32.39 4.39
CA CYS A 12 48.30 -31.86 4.89
C CYS A 12 48.42 -30.38 5.37
N ILE A 13 49.48 -29.99 5.99
CA ILE A 13 49.72 -28.63 6.46
C ILE A 13 49.90 -27.69 5.23
N ARG A 14 50.69 -28.11 4.28
CA ARG A 14 50.91 -27.37 3.04
C ARG A 14 49.62 -27.15 2.25
N ASP A 15 48.80 -28.20 2.11
CA ASP A 15 47.53 -28.15 1.37
C ASP A 15 46.50 -27.24 2.08
N ARG A 16 46.46 -27.26 3.41
CA ARG A 16 45.60 -26.35 4.20
C ARG A 16 46.05 -24.91 4.06
N LEU A 17 47.34 -24.67 4.09
CA LEU A 17 47.91 -23.33 3.98
C LEU A 17 47.71 -22.77 2.56
N LEU A 18 47.88 -23.59 1.54
CA LEU A 18 47.58 -23.26 0.14
C LEU A 18 46.10 -22.97 -0.06
N SER A 19 45.21 -23.80 0.47
CA SER A 19 43.75 -23.61 0.41
C SER A 19 43.34 -22.31 1.12
N TYR A 20 43.93 -22.00 2.29
CA TYR A 20 43.68 -20.78 3.02
C TYR A 20 44.10 -19.53 2.24
N ILE A 21 45.28 -19.56 1.67
CA ILE A 21 45.80 -18.45 0.84
C ILE A 21 44.93 -18.28 -0.41
N THR A 22 44.58 -19.38 -1.08
CA THR A 22 43.74 -19.34 -2.29
C THR A 22 42.36 -18.82 -1.97
N LEU A 23 41.77 -19.21 -0.85
CA LEU A 23 40.45 -18.71 -0.40
C LEU A 23 40.48 -17.20 -0.10
N ILE A 24 41.50 -16.73 0.63
CA ILE A 24 41.60 -15.33 0.97
C ILE A 24 41.88 -14.47 -0.27
N PHE A 25 42.94 -14.78 -1.01
CA PHE A 25 43.41 -13.93 -2.11
C PHE A 25 42.70 -14.20 -3.42
N GLY A 26 42.18 -15.43 -3.62
CA GLY A 26 41.47 -15.80 -4.84
C GLY A 26 39.99 -15.47 -4.79
N GLU A 27 39.37 -15.43 -3.59
CA GLU A 27 37.93 -15.25 -3.47
C GLU A 27 37.52 -14.09 -2.54
N LEU A 28 37.90 -14.14 -1.25
CA LEU A 28 37.36 -13.23 -0.25
C LEU A 28 37.80 -11.76 -0.43
N VAL A 29 39.09 -11.55 -0.71
CA VAL A 29 39.65 -10.19 -0.89
C VAL A 29 39.11 -9.54 -2.18
N PRO A 30 39.14 -10.20 -3.36
CA PRO A 30 38.55 -9.63 -4.58
C PRO A 30 37.07 -9.32 -4.44
N LYS A 31 36.30 -10.21 -3.80
CA LYS A 31 34.87 -10.02 -3.56
C LYS A 31 34.61 -8.80 -2.69
N ARG A 32 35.29 -8.66 -1.54
CA ARG A 32 35.12 -7.50 -0.66
C ARG A 32 35.58 -6.20 -1.33
N LEU A 33 36.67 -6.25 -2.11
CA LEU A 33 37.15 -5.08 -2.82
C LEU A 33 36.19 -4.61 -3.89
N ALA A 34 35.58 -5.56 -4.61
CA ALA A 34 34.55 -5.29 -5.62
C ALA A 34 33.29 -4.71 -5.00
N MET A 35 32.85 -5.19 -3.82
CA MET A 35 31.70 -4.64 -3.11
C MET A 35 31.95 -3.23 -2.58
N HIS A 36 33.17 -2.92 -2.14
CA HIS A 36 33.50 -1.62 -1.57
C HIS A 36 33.74 -0.52 -2.62
N ASN A 37 34.30 -0.88 -3.80
CA ASN A 37 34.62 0.04 -4.89
C ASN A 37 34.02 -0.43 -6.23
N SER A 38 32.73 -0.82 -6.22
CA SER A 38 32.03 -1.44 -7.34
C SER A 38 32.14 -0.64 -8.64
N GLU A 39 31.97 0.68 -8.56
CA GLU A 39 31.99 1.58 -9.72
C GLU A 39 33.37 1.65 -10.38
N LYS A 40 34.47 1.86 -9.61
CA LYS A 40 35.83 1.95 -10.16
C LYS A 40 36.26 0.62 -10.77
N ILE A 41 35.94 -0.49 -10.14
CA ILE A 41 36.30 -1.81 -10.65
C ILE A 41 35.47 -2.14 -11.89
N ALA A 42 34.16 -1.84 -11.89
CA ALA A 42 33.31 -2.01 -13.07
C ALA A 42 33.84 -1.24 -14.29
N LEU A 43 34.21 0.03 -14.11
CA LEU A 43 34.82 0.85 -15.17
C LEU A 43 36.16 0.29 -15.62
N GLY A 44 37.00 -0.18 -14.71
CA GLY A 44 38.32 -0.74 -15.04
C GLY A 44 38.25 -2.08 -15.82
N VAL A 45 37.23 -2.89 -15.55
CA VAL A 45 37.06 -4.21 -16.19
C VAL A 45 36.17 -4.13 -17.43
N SER A 46 35.39 -3.06 -17.61
CA SER A 46 34.42 -2.89 -18.69
C SER A 46 35.03 -3.10 -20.09
N GLY A 47 36.25 -2.59 -20.32
CA GLY A 47 36.94 -2.76 -21.58
C GLY A 47 37.28 -4.23 -21.92
N LEU A 48 37.73 -4.99 -20.90
CA LEU A 48 38.04 -6.40 -21.04
C LEU A 48 36.77 -7.21 -21.31
N VAL A 49 35.70 -6.94 -20.57
CA VAL A 49 34.40 -7.61 -20.75
C VAL A 49 33.81 -7.31 -22.11
N THR A 50 33.88 -6.05 -22.57
CA THR A 50 33.40 -5.64 -23.88
C THR A 50 34.19 -6.33 -25.02
N ALA A 51 35.52 -6.48 -24.88
CA ALA A 51 36.34 -7.19 -25.85
C ALA A 51 35.99 -8.69 -25.91
N ALA A 52 35.85 -9.33 -24.74
CA ALA A 52 35.41 -10.73 -24.64
C ALA A 52 34.01 -10.93 -25.25
N SER A 53 33.04 -10.04 -24.88
CA SER A 53 31.68 -10.06 -25.42
C SER A 53 31.68 -10.00 -26.97
N LYS A 54 32.46 -9.12 -27.58
CA LYS A 54 32.56 -9.04 -29.04
C LYS A 54 33.13 -10.29 -29.69
N ILE A 55 34.09 -10.96 -29.05
CA ILE A 55 34.70 -12.19 -29.55
C ILE A 55 33.69 -13.34 -29.50
N PHE A 56 32.90 -13.43 -28.41
CA PHE A 56 31.93 -14.50 -28.23
C PHE A 56 30.53 -14.21 -28.83
N ALA A 57 30.25 -12.97 -29.25
CA ALA A 57 28.97 -12.56 -29.79
C ALA A 57 28.46 -13.51 -30.95
N PRO A 58 29.25 -13.92 -31.91
CA PRO A 58 28.76 -14.79 -32.98
C PRO A 58 28.39 -16.19 -32.46
N LEU A 59 29.09 -16.70 -31.46
CA LEU A 59 28.78 -18.01 -30.87
C LEU A 59 27.50 -17.93 -30.03
N VAL A 60 27.34 -16.86 -29.22
CA VAL A 60 26.13 -16.61 -28.44
C VAL A 60 24.93 -16.43 -29.39
N GLY A 61 25.08 -15.65 -30.46
CA GLY A 61 24.03 -15.47 -31.47
C GLY A 61 23.55 -16.79 -32.09
N LEU A 62 24.48 -17.67 -32.42
CA LEU A 62 24.15 -18.98 -32.95
C LEU A 62 23.37 -19.85 -31.93
N LEU A 63 23.79 -19.84 -30.67
CA LEU A 63 23.11 -20.53 -29.60
C LEU A 63 21.69 -19.96 -29.38
N THR A 64 21.55 -18.65 -29.35
CA THR A 64 20.25 -17.97 -29.16
C THR A 64 19.28 -18.31 -30.29
N VAL A 65 19.73 -18.24 -31.55
CA VAL A 65 18.89 -18.61 -32.69
C VAL A 65 18.47 -20.07 -32.64
N SER A 66 19.37 -20.98 -32.25
CA SER A 66 19.08 -22.41 -32.10
C SER A 66 18.06 -22.65 -31.00
N THR A 67 18.25 -22.01 -29.84
CA THR A 67 17.32 -22.12 -28.67
C THR A 67 15.94 -21.56 -29.01
N ASN A 68 15.89 -20.35 -29.60
CA ASN A 68 14.63 -19.73 -30.00
C ASN A 68 13.89 -20.55 -31.07
N GLY A 69 14.63 -21.19 -31.96
CA GLY A 69 14.04 -22.10 -32.94
C GLY A 69 13.38 -23.32 -32.30
N ILE A 70 14.02 -23.91 -31.29
CA ILE A 70 13.47 -25.03 -30.53
C ILE A 70 12.26 -24.58 -29.68
N LEU A 71 12.34 -23.43 -28.98
CA LEU A 71 11.24 -22.92 -28.17
C LEU A 71 9.98 -22.66 -29.01
N ARG A 72 10.14 -22.06 -30.21
CA ARG A 72 9.02 -21.86 -31.15
C ARG A 72 8.41 -23.17 -31.63
N LEU A 73 9.20 -24.23 -31.75
CA LEU A 73 8.69 -25.55 -32.11
C LEU A 73 7.79 -26.15 -31.02
N PHE A 74 8.05 -25.79 -29.75
CA PHE A 74 7.22 -26.14 -28.60
C PHE A 74 6.09 -25.14 -28.32
N GLY A 75 5.90 -24.10 -29.15
CA GLY A 75 4.83 -23.12 -29.03
C GLY A 75 5.09 -22.05 -27.97
N ILE A 76 6.33 -21.92 -27.49
CA ILE A 76 6.75 -20.90 -26.52
C ILE A 76 7.33 -19.72 -27.31
N ASP A 77 6.81 -18.50 -27.08
CA ASP A 77 7.38 -17.28 -27.67
C ASP A 77 8.59 -16.82 -26.82
N PRO A 78 9.82 -16.91 -27.40
CA PRO A 78 11.02 -16.49 -26.65
C PRO A 78 11.15 -14.97 -26.46
N ASN A 79 10.21 -14.17 -26.97
CA ASN A 79 10.16 -12.73 -26.77
C ASN A 79 9.00 -12.32 -25.82
N GLU A 80 8.27 -13.26 -25.23
CA GLU A 80 7.43 -12.93 -24.07
C GLU A 80 8.38 -12.48 -22.96
N ASP A 81 8.35 -11.17 -22.68
CA ASP A 81 9.25 -10.48 -21.75
C ASP A 81 9.12 -11.08 -20.34
N ASP A 82 10.05 -11.94 -20.01
CA ASP A 82 10.28 -12.49 -18.67
C ASP A 82 10.93 -11.43 -17.72
N ASP A 83 11.17 -10.22 -18.27
CA ASP A 83 11.85 -9.11 -17.58
C ASP A 83 10.86 -8.09 -16.95
N GLN A 84 9.57 -8.41 -16.88
CA GLN A 84 8.65 -7.54 -16.15
C GLN A 84 8.86 -7.74 -14.65
N VAL A 85 9.33 -6.67 -13.99
CA VAL A 85 9.42 -6.65 -12.53
C VAL A 85 8.02 -6.87 -11.96
N THR A 86 7.84 -7.94 -11.21
CA THR A 86 6.56 -8.27 -10.59
C THR A 86 6.33 -7.46 -9.33
N GLU A 87 5.08 -7.37 -8.90
CA GLU A 87 4.73 -6.72 -7.62
C GLU A 87 5.46 -7.38 -6.45
N GLU A 88 5.55 -8.71 -6.45
CA GLU A 88 6.27 -9.48 -5.43
C GLU A 88 7.76 -9.12 -5.37
N GLU A 89 8.40 -8.89 -6.51
CA GLU A 89 9.79 -8.45 -6.55
C GLU A 89 9.96 -7.04 -5.96
N ILE A 90 9.01 -6.14 -6.22
CA ILE A 90 9.01 -4.81 -5.61
C ILE A 90 8.81 -4.91 -4.11
N ARG A 91 7.84 -5.72 -3.63
CA ARG A 91 7.62 -5.98 -2.19
C ARG A 91 8.88 -6.51 -1.51
N MET A 92 9.56 -7.48 -2.11
CA MET A 92 10.83 -8.01 -1.59
C MET A 92 11.96 -6.96 -1.53
N MET A 93 12.01 -6.05 -2.51
CA MET A 93 12.98 -4.94 -2.49
C MET A 93 12.67 -3.93 -1.36
N VAL A 94 11.41 -3.63 -1.12
CA VAL A 94 10.96 -2.77 -0.02
C VAL A 94 11.30 -3.40 1.34
N ASP A 95 11.03 -4.71 1.52
CA ASP A 95 11.37 -5.45 2.73
C ASP A 95 12.87 -5.42 3.01
N ALA A 96 13.69 -5.69 1.99
CA ALA A 96 15.15 -5.62 2.11
C ALA A 96 15.66 -4.20 2.41
N GLY A 97 14.97 -3.17 1.92
CA GLY A 97 15.24 -1.77 2.23
C GLY A 97 14.96 -1.43 3.69
N SER A 98 13.83 -1.92 4.22
CA SER A 98 13.44 -1.73 5.61
C SER A 98 14.39 -2.46 6.59
N GLU A 99 14.77 -3.71 6.30
CA GLU A 99 15.76 -4.45 7.11
C GLU A 99 17.12 -3.74 7.20
N LYS A 100 17.51 -3.01 6.15
CA LYS A 100 18.75 -2.22 6.12
C LYS A 100 18.60 -0.82 6.73
N GLY A 101 17.40 -0.43 7.15
CA GLY A 101 17.11 0.89 7.69
C GLY A 101 17.16 2.03 6.66
N THR A 102 17.01 1.71 5.36
CA THR A 102 16.94 2.69 4.27
C THR A 102 15.51 3.17 4.06
N ILE A 103 14.53 2.33 4.37
CA ILE A 103 13.09 2.58 4.36
C ILE A 103 12.62 2.37 5.79
N ASP A 104 11.87 3.31 6.35
CA ASP A 104 11.27 3.12 7.68
C ASP A 104 10.01 2.23 7.62
N ASN A 105 9.49 1.84 8.78
CA ASN A 105 8.35 0.94 8.83
C ASN A 105 7.06 1.61 8.30
N GLU A 106 6.86 2.90 8.57
CA GLU A 106 5.69 3.64 8.09
C GLU A 106 5.71 3.77 6.57
N GLU A 107 6.88 4.08 5.99
CA GLU A 107 7.07 4.12 4.54
C GLU A 107 6.81 2.75 3.90
N LYS A 108 7.30 1.67 4.52
CA LYS A 108 7.06 0.30 4.08
C LYS A 108 5.57 -0.03 4.08
N ASP A 109 4.86 0.25 5.18
CA ASP A 109 3.44 -0.03 5.34
C ASP A 109 2.61 0.75 4.29
N MET A 110 2.93 2.03 4.06
CA MET A 110 2.28 2.80 3.00
C MET A 110 2.48 2.20 1.60
N ILE A 111 3.68 1.71 1.28
CA ILE A 111 3.95 1.08 -0.01
C ILE A 111 3.14 -0.22 -0.15
N GLN A 112 3.05 -1.03 0.91
CA GLN A 112 2.25 -2.25 0.91
C GLN A 112 0.76 -1.94 0.76
N ASN A 113 0.25 -0.94 1.49
CA ASN A 113 -1.13 -0.48 1.40
C ASN A 113 -1.50 0.00 -0.01
N VAL A 114 -0.57 0.61 -0.76
CA VAL A 114 -0.82 1.03 -2.15
C VAL A 114 -1.11 -0.18 -3.05
N PHE A 115 -0.39 -1.29 -2.87
CA PHE A 115 -0.64 -2.51 -3.64
C PHE A 115 -1.97 -3.17 -3.24
N GLU A 116 -2.27 -3.22 -1.94
CA GLU A 116 -3.53 -3.77 -1.45
C GLU A 116 -4.74 -2.95 -1.89
N PHE A 117 -4.60 -1.62 -1.91
CA PHE A 117 -5.66 -0.69 -2.30
C PHE A 117 -6.20 -0.92 -3.72
N ASP A 118 -5.36 -1.40 -4.63
CA ASP A 118 -5.77 -1.70 -6.01
C ASP A 118 -6.69 -2.94 -6.06
N ASP A 119 -6.60 -3.81 -5.07
CA ASP A 119 -7.40 -5.03 -4.98
C ASP A 119 -8.66 -4.90 -4.12
N LEU A 120 -8.70 -3.96 -3.17
CA LEU A 120 -9.84 -3.74 -2.28
C LEU A 120 -11.11 -3.36 -3.03
N THR A 121 -12.24 -3.89 -2.58
CA THR A 121 -13.59 -3.50 -3.00
C THR A 121 -14.25 -2.61 -1.95
N ILE A 122 -15.29 -1.87 -2.34
CA ILE A 122 -15.89 -0.86 -1.47
C ILE A 122 -16.65 -1.47 -0.31
N ASP A 123 -17.24 -2.64 -0.47
CA ASP A 123 -17.88 -3.40 0.60
C ASP A 123 -16.93 -3.72 1.78
N GLU A 124 -15.62 -3.89 1.50
CA GLU A 124 -14.63 -4.19 2.52
C GLU A 124 -14.24 -2.97 3.38
N ILE A 125 -14.48 -1.75 2.89
CA ILE A 125 -13.97 -0.51 3.50
C ILE A 125 -15.03 0.57 3.74
N CYS A 126 -16.27 0.37 3.31
CA CYS A 126 -17.35 1.32 3.55
C CYS A 126 -17.78 1.31 5.02
N VAL A 127 -18.35 2.42 5.47
CA VAL A 127 -19.06 2.47 6.74
C VAL A 127 -20.41 1.83 6.53
N HIS A 128 -20.64 0.68 7.18
CA HIS A 128 -21.88 -0.08 7.02
C HIS A 128 -23.09 0.71 7.52
N ARG A 129 -24.24 0.52 6.88
CA ARG A 129 -25.50 1.26 7.15
C ARG A 129 -25.94 1.29 8.61
N THR A 130 -25.54 0.29 9.42
CA THR A 130 -25.86 0.24 10.86
C THR A 130 -25.10 1.27 11.68
N ASP A 131 -23.96 1.75 11.14
CA ASP A 131 -23.05 2.68 11.81
C ASP A 131 -23.11 4.09 11.20
N VAL A 132 -24.06 4.31 10.29
CA VAL A 132 -24.26 5.59 9.62
C VAL A 132 -25.33 6.40 10.32
N ASP A 133 -25.03 7.62 10.69
CA ASP A 133 -26.00 8.59 11.17
C ASP A 133 -26.85 9.13 10.01
N LEU A 134 -28.13 8.86 10.05
CA LEU A 134 -29.10 9.22 9.01
C LEU A 134 -29.99 10.39 9.46
N LEU A 135 -30.32 11.28 8.55
CA LEU A 135 -31.33 12.32 8.75
C LEU A 135 -32.63 11.90 8.06
N TRP A 136 -33.74 11.94 8.79
CA TRP A 136 -35.03 11.58 8.22
C TRP A 136 -35.82 12.83 7.81
N VAL A 137 -36.48 12.76 6.67
CA VAL A 137 -37.31 13.87 6.19
C VAL A 137 -38.46 14.18 7.13
N GLU A 138 -38.94 13.21 7.89
CA GLU A 138 -40.00 13.39 8.88
C GLU A 138 -39.54 14.11 10.15
N ASP A 139 -38.26 14.06 10.49
CA ASP A 139 -37.71 14.69 11.70
C ASP A 139 -37.75 16.21 11.60
N SER A 140 -37.80 16.88 12.74
CA SER A 140 -37.71 18.33 12.80
C SER A 140 -36.30 18.86 12.49
N ILE A 141 -36.20 20.13 12.16
CA ILE A 141 -34.87 20.76 11.94
C ILE A 141 -34.05 20.80 13.25
N GLU A 142 -34.70 20.89 14.38
CA GLU A 142 -34.11 20.87 15.70
C GLU A 142 -33.46 19.51 16.01
N GLU A 143 -34.13 18.41 15.64
CA GLU A 143 -33.59 17.05 15.76
C GLU A 143 -32.37 16.84 14.83
N TRP A 144 -32.43 17.35 13.60
CA TRP A 144 -31.29 17.35 12.67
C TRP A 144 -30.10 18.13 13.26
N GLU A 145 -30.35 19.33 13.83
CA GLU A 145 -29.29 20.15 14.43
C GLU A 145 -28.66 19.46 15.63
N GLN A 146 -29.46 18.78 16.44
CA GLN A 146 -28.96 18.01 17.57
C GLN A 146 -28.06 16.86 17.08
N LEU A 147 -28.51 16.04 16.14
CA LEU A 147 -27.74 14.93 15.60
C LEU A 147 -26.40 15.41 14.98
N ILE A 148 -26.46 16.45 14.16
CA ILE A 148 -25.25 17.04 13.54
C ILE A 148 -24.28 17.55 14.59
N HIS A 149 -24.78 18.09 15.71
CA HIS A 149 -23.94 18.61 16.79
C HIS A 149 -23.28 17.50 17.63
N GLU A 150 -24.00 16.40 17.83
CA GLU A 150 -23.52 15.27 18.65
C GLU A 150 -22.52 14.42 17.87
N SER A 151 -22.82 14.06 16.62
CA SER A 151 -22.03 13.12 15.82
C SER A 151 -20.84 13.76 15.08
N ARG A 152 -20.91 15.06 14.79
CA ARG A 152 -19.83 15.87 14.17
C ARG A 152 -19.32 15.37 12.83
N HIS A 153 -20.12 14.62 12.08
CA HIS A 153 -19.75 14.19 10.74
C HIS A 153 -19.80 15.33 9.71
N SER A 154 -19.12 15.16 8.60
CA SER A 154 -19.12 16.14 7.50
C SER A 154 -20.31 15.97 6.56
N TYR A 155 -20.82 14.74 6.43
CA TYR A 155 -21.88 14.37 5.51
C TYR A 155 -22.90 13.49 6.20
N TYR A 156 -24.19 13.71 5.89
CA TYR A 156 -25.29 12.94 6.41
C TYR A 156 -26.21 12.55 5.26
N PRO A 157 -26.46 11.26 5.00
CA PRO A 157 -27.52 10.85 4.09
C PRO A 157 -28.89 11.30 4.63
N VAL A 158 -29.73 11.80 3.74
CA VAL A 158 -31.11 12.21 4.05
C VAL A 158 -32.04 11.19 3.45
N CYS A 159 -32.77 10.48 4.33
CA CYS A 159 -33.68 9.42 3.98
C CYS A 159 -35.14 9.88 3.97
N GLY A 160 -35.93 9.30 3.06
CA GLY A 160 -37.38 9.43 3.02
C GLY A 160 -38.09 8.53 4.04
N GLU A 161 -38.88 7.58 3.54
CA GLU A 161 -39.65 6.66 4.39
C GLU A 161 -38.84 5.45 4.89
N THR A 162 -37.79 5.08 4.16
CA THR A 162 -36.92 3.94 4.47
C THR A 162 -35.45 4.31 4.35
N VAL A 163 -34.57 3.48 4.92
CA VAL A 163 -33.11 3.64 4.82
C VAL A 163 -32.62 3.58 3.37
N ASP A 164 -33.35 2.84 2.52
CA ASP A 164 -33.00 2.68 1.10
C ASP A 164 -33.48 3.85 0.23
N ASP A 165 -34.37 4.70 0.75
CA ASP A 165 -34.90 5.86 0.05
C ASP A 165 -34.05 7.11 0.34
N ILE A 166 -32.87 7.15 -0.26
CA ILE A 166 -31.94 8.27 -0.09
C ILE A 166 -32.31 9.42 -1.01
N ILE A 167 -32.88 10.49 -0.44
CA ILE A 167 -33.32 11.68 -1.15
C ILE A 167 -32.15 12.62 -1.46
N GLY A 168 -31.15 12.68 -0.59
CA GLY A 168 -30.01 13.56 -0.73
C GLY A 168 -28.93 13.32 0.29
N VAL A 169 -27.92 14.17 0.27
CA VAL A 169 -26.83 14.18 1.23
C VAL A 169 -26.66 15.60 1.75
N LEU A 170 -26.78 15.78 3.06
CA LEU A 170 -26.53 17.05 3.70
C LEU A 170 -25.01 17.23 3.89
N ASP A 171 -24.48 18.36 3.45
CA ASP A 171 -23.12 18.81 3.75
C ASP A 171 -23.17 19.73 4.98
N ALA A 172 -22.57 19.27 6.09
CA ALA A 172 -22.59 20.02 7.36
C ALA A 172 -21.97 21.41 7.24
N LYS A 173 -20.96 21.58 6.38
CA LYS A 173 -20.35 22.90 6.16
C LYS A 173 -21.29 23.85 5.46
N ASP A 174 -22.05 23.36 4.47
CA ASP A 174 -23.04 24.17 3.78
C ASP A 174 -24.21 24.49 4.72
N TYR A 175 -24.66 23.50 5.52
CA TYR A 175 -25.68 23.72 6.56
C TYR A 175 -25.30 24.82 7.55
N PHE A 176 -24.08 24.80 8.09
CA PHE A 176 -23.63 25.83 9.04
C PHE A 176 -23.40 27.21 8.40
N ARG A 177 -23.27 27.30 7.08
CA ARG A 177 -23.17 28.57 6.33
C ARG A 177 -24.51 29.22 6.07
N LEU A 178 -25.61 28.48 6.18
CA LEU A 178 -26.94 29.02 5.97
C LEU A 178 -27.25 30.12 6.99
N ARG A 179 -27.82 31.23 6.48
CA ARG A 179 -28.30 32.33 7.35
C ARG A 179 -29.65 32.01 8.00
N THR A 180 -30.46 31.24 7.29
CA THR A 180 -31.79 30.81 7.69
C THR A 180 -31.84 29.29 7.61
N LYS A 181 -32.15 28.63 8.69
CA LYS A 181 -32.17 27.19 8.82
C LYS A 181 -33.61 26.64 8.83
N ASP A 182 -34.49 27.22 8.03
CA ASP A 182 -35.79 26.59 7.79
C ASP A 182 -35.68 25.43 6.80
N ARG A 183 -36.65 24.55 6.81
CA ARG A 183 -36.65 23.31 6.01
C ARG A 183 -36.42 23.59 4.53
N ASP A 184 -37.11 24.57 3.96
CA ASP A 184 -37.06 24.84 2.53
C ASP A 184 -35.66 25.34 2.08
N HIS A 185 -35.03 26.16 2.90
CA HIS A 185 -33.66 26.66 2.62
C HIS A 185 -32.65 25.52 2.78
N VAL A 186 -32.76 24.71 3.83
CA VAL A 186 -31.84 23.56 4.06
C VAL A 186 -31.93 22.57 2.91
N MET A 187 -33.17 22.18 2.53
CA MET A 187 -33.38 21.22 1.43
C MET A 187 -32.84 21.74 0.08
N LYS A 188 -32.88 23.04 -0.14
CA LYS A 188 -32.46 23.65 -1.41
C LYS A 188 -30.96 23.94 -1.50
N GLU A 189 -30.34 24.39 -0.39
CA GLU A 189 -29.00 24.94 -0.39
C GLU A 189 -27.95 24.05 0.25
N ALA A 190 -28.32 23.21 1.24
CA ALA A 190 -27.38 22.35 1.96
C ALA A 190 -27.46 20.88 1.54
N ILE A 191 -28.54 20.45 0.87
CA ILE A 191 -28.68 19.08 0.40
C ILE A 191 -28.25 18.97 -1.05
N LYS A 192 -27.35 18.05 -1.30
CA LYS A 192 -26.80 17.71 -2.63
C LYS A 192 -27.42 16.42 -3.13
N GLN A 193 -27.37 16.23 -4.44
CA GLN A 193 -27.77 14.94 -5.01
C GLN A 193 -26.81 13.83 -4.56
N PRO A 194 -27.32 12.66 -4.15
CA PRO A 194 -26.48 11.55 -3.72
C PRO A 194 -25.69 11.00 -4.91
N TYR A 195 -24.45 10.65 -4.67
CA TYR A 195 -23.60 9.93 -5.62
C TYR A 195 -23.63 8.46 -5.23
N PHE A 196 -24.32 7.64 -6.03
CA PHE A 196 -24.46 6.21 -5.80
C PHE A 196 -23.36 5.42 -6.48
N VAL A 197 -22.84 4.41 -5.78
CA VAL A 197 -21.82 3.50 -6.28
C VAL A 197 -22.17 2.05 -5.86
N PRO A 198 -21.88 1.05 -6.70
CA PRO A 198 -22.09 -0.34 -6.31
C PRO A 198 -20.99 -0.80 -5.33
N GLU A 199 -21.34 -1.68 -4.41
CA GLU A 199 -20.44 -2.22 -3.38
C GLU A 199 -19.21 -2.94 -3.95
N ASN A 200 -19.33 -3.59 -5.10
CA ASN A 200 -18.28 -4.36 -5.74
C ASN A 200 -17.30 -3.54 -6.59
N ILE A 201 -17.40 -2.20 -6.62
CA ILE A 201 -16.44 -1.35 -7.32
C ILE A 201 -15.10 -1.35 -6.58
N LYS A 202 -14.00 -1.37 -7.34
CA LYS A 202 -12.64 -1.27 -6.78
C LYS A 202 -12.38 0.10 -6.15
N ALA A 203 -11.73 0.12 -4.98
CA ALA A 203 -11.38 1.34 -4.24
C ALA A 203 -10.58 2.33 -5.10
N ALA A 204 -9.58 1.86 -5.82
CA ALA A 204 -8.77 2.68 -6.73
C ALA A 204 -9.61 3.34 -7.83
N THR A 205 -10.58 2.62 -8.39
CA THR A 205 -11.50 3.14 -9.43
C THR A 205 -12.41 4.23 -8.85
N LEU A 206 -13.01 3.98 -7.69
CA LEU A 206 -13.85 4.96 -7.02
C LEU A 206 -13.07 6.21 -6.66
N PHE A 207 -11.87 6.07 -6.10
CA PHE A 207 -11.02 7.19 -5.75
C PHE A 207 -10.70 8.09 -6.94
N GLN A 208 -10.36 7.49 -8.09
CA GLN A 208 -10.14 8.25 -9.33
C GLN A 208 -11.41 8.97 -9.81
N ASN A 209 -12.56 8.33 -9.72
CA ASN A 209 -13.84 8.93 -10.11
C ASN A 209 -14.22 10.09 -9.19
N MET A 210 -14.08 9.93 -7.87
CA MET A 210 -14.32 11.00 -6.90
C MET A 210 -13.41 12.20 -7.14
N LYS A 211 -12.11 11.99 -7.42
CA LYS A 211 -11.18 13.07 -7.78
C LYS A 211 -11.58 13.80 -9.05
N LYS A 212 -12.06 13.10 -10.07
CA LYS A 212 -12.46 13.71 -11.36
C LYS A 212 -13.76 14.50 -11.25
N THR A 213 -14.72 13.99 -10.47
CA THR A 213 -16.06 14.60 -10.35
C THR A 213 -16.14 15.65 -9.25
N GLY A 214 -15.19 15.64 -8.30
CA GLY A 214 -15.24 16.49 -7.10
C GLY A 214 -16.26 16.02 -6.06
N ASN A 215 -16.73 14.78 -6.17
CA ASN A 215 -17.59 14.15 -5.17
C ASN A 215 -16.72 13.52 -4.09
N TYR A 216 -16.88 13.95 -2.86
CA TYR A 216 -16.09 13.45 -1.73
C TYR A 216 -16.84 12.47 -0.83
N PHE A 217 -18.08 12.16 -1.19
CA PHE A 217 -19.00 11.27 -0.48
C PHE A 217 -19.80 10.46 -1.48
N ALA A 218 -20.00 9.17 -1.20
CA ALA A 218 -20.88 8.29 -1.97
C ALA A 218 -21.71 7.41 -1.06
N VAL A 219 -22.90 7.07 -1.54
CA VAL A 219 -23.79 6.06 -0.97
C VAL A 219 -23.51 4.74 -1.68
N VAL A 220 -23.20 3.71 -0.92
CA VAL A 220 -22.90 2.37 -1.44
C VAL A 220 -24.20 1.58 -1.53
N LEU A 221 -24.42 0.95 -2.69
CA LEU A 221 -25.61 0.16 -2.96
C LEU A 221 -25.25 -1.32 -3.11
N ASP A 222 -26.08 -2.18 -2.52
CA ASP A 222 -26.04 -3.63 -2.69
C ASP A 222 -26.56 -4.08 -4.07
N GLU A 223 -26.57 -5.39 -4.36
CA GLU A 223 -27.04 -5.95 -5.64
C GLU A 223 -28.55 -5.75 -5.86
N TYR A 224 -29.31 -5.42 -4.84
CA TYR A 224 -30.77 -5.21 -4.90
C TYR A 224 -31.12 -3.73 -5.00
N GLY A 225 -30.13 -2.84 -4.92
CA GLY A 225 -30.30 -1.40 -4.95
C GLY A 225 -30.65 -0.79 -3.60
N GLY A 226 -30.54 -1.55 -2.51
CA GLY A 226 -30.62 -1.05 -1.13
C GLY A 226 -29.32 -0.36 -0.71
N MET A 227 -29.41 0.49 0.31
CA MET A 227 -28.25 1.11 0.91
C MET A 227 -27.47 0.08 1.74
N ASP A 228 -26.26 -0.23 1.34
CA ASP A 228 -25.32 -1.05 2.12
C ASP A 228 -24.52 -0.21 3.13
N GLY A 229 -24.10 0.99 2.70
CA GLY A 229 -23.34 1.90 3.54
C GLY A 229 -23.00 3.22 2.86
N ILE A 230 -21.99 3.88 3.40
CA ILE A 230 -21.42 5.11 2.84
C ILE A 230 -19.90 5.01 2.74
N ILE A 231 -19.33 5.79 1.84
CA ILE A 231 -17.89 5.92 1.73
C ILE A 231 -17.48 7.36 1.42
N THR A 232 -16.42 7.80 2.05
CA THR A 232 -15.83 9.12 1.82
C THR A 232 -14.44 8.99 1.21
N VAL A 233 -13.94 10.08 0.61
CA VAL A 233 -12.54 10.15 0.18
C VAL A 233 -11.59 9.96 1.36
N ARG A 234 -11.98 10.37 2.58
CA ARG A 234 -11.20 10.14 3.80
C ARG A 234 -11.00 8.64 4.05
N ASN A 235 -12.08 7.84 4.01
CA ASN A 235 -11.98 6.39 4.20
C ASN A 235 -11.05 5.74 3.16
N LEU A 236 -11.10 6.20 1.90
CA LEU A 236 -10.21 5.73 0.85
C LEU A 236 -8.73 6.10 1.12
N ILE A 237 -8.47 7.30 1.65
CA ILE A 237 -7.12 7.73 2.00
C ILE A 237 -6.60 6.98 3.22
N GLU A 238 -7.44 6.71 4.21
CA GLU A 238 -7.09 5.92 5.40
C GLU A 238 -6.58 4.52 5.04
N GLN A 239 -7.08 3.91 3.98
CA GLN A 239 -6.54 2.64 3.49
C GLN A 239 -5.10 2.75 2.94
N LEU A 240 -4.70 3.92 2.47
CA LEU A 240 -3.35 4.15 1.92
C LEU A 240 -2.33 4.54 2.99
N VAL A 241 -2.73 5.42 3.92
CA VAL A 241 -1.80 6.04 4.88
C VAL A 241 -1.92 5.51 6.30
N GLY A 242 -2.92 4.64 6.57
CA GLY A 242 -3.27 4.20 7.91
C GLY A 242 -4.27 5.12 8.59
N ASP A 243 -4.58 4.86 9.85
CA ASP A 243 -5.60 5.60 10.61
C ASP A 243 -5.23 7.09 10.72
N LEU A 244 -6.17 7.94 10.27
CA LEU A 244 -6.04 9.41 10.33
C LEU A 244 -6.70 10.00 11.60
N ASN A 245 -7.16 9.16 12.52
CA ASN A 245 -7.81 9.62 13.74
C ASN A 245 -6.80 9.99 14.81
N ASP A 246 -6.32 11.24 14.76
CA ASP A 246 -5.66 11.88 15.92
C ASP A 246 -6.64 12.11 17.12
N GLU A 247 -7.92 11.75 16.96
CA GLU A 247 -8.94 12.01 17.99
C GLU A 247 -8.99 10.92 19.09
N ALA A 248 -8.32 9.79 18.91
CA ALA A 248 -8.27 8.74 19.93
C ALA A 248 -7.49 9.16 21.20
N GLU A 249 -6.63 10.17 21.11
CA GLU A 249 -5.87 10.64 22.26
C GLU A 249 -6.47 11.86 22.99
N ILE A 250 -7.42 12.60 22.39
CA ILE A 250 -7.99 13.82 23.00
C ILE A 250 -9.18 13.53 23.92
N GLY A 251 -9.75 12.33 23.88
CA GLY A 251 -10.96 11.97 24.62
C GLY A 251 -10.87 10.80 25.58
N GLN A 252 -9.79 10.04 25.59
CA GLN A 252 -9.60 9.04 26.64
C GLN A 252 -9.14 9.75 27.91
N PRO A 253 -9.84 9.57 29.06
CA PRO A 253 -9.30 10.01 30.33
C PRO A 253 -7.93 9.33 30.47
N SER A 254 -6.89 10.14 30.73
CA SER A 254 -5.55 9.64 30.96
C SER A 254 -5.63 8.40 31.85
N GLU A 255 -4.99 7.30 31.48
CA GLU A 255 -4.92 6.07 32.30
C GLU A 255 -4.29 6.33 33.69
N ILE A 256 -3.98 7.59 33.98
CA ILE A 256 -3.42 8.06 35.23
C ILE A 256 -4.53 8.66 36.05
N GLU A 257 -5.13 7.89 36.96
CA GLU A 257 -6.07 8.33 37.94
C GLU A 257 -5.36 8.73 39.26
N LEU A 258 -5.58 9.96 39.74
CA LEU A 258 -5.12 10.39 41.03
C LEU A 258 -5.95 9.72 42.14
N ILE A 259 -5.40 8.72 42.80
CA ILE A 259 -6.07 7.99 43.90
C ILE A 259 -5.96 8.73 45.23
N SER A 260 -4.85 9.41 45.48
CA SER A 260 -4.64 10.25 46.69
C SER A 260 -3.55 11.28 46.37
N THR A 261 -3.31 12.23 47.32
CA THR A 261 -2.39 13.36 47.17
C THR A 261 -0.98 13.02 46.66
N ASP A 262 -0.56 11.74 46.73
CA ASP A 262 0.77 11.28 46.30
C ASP A 262 0.74 9.91 45.61
N THR A 263 -0.43 9.41 45.14
CA THR A 263 -0.55 8.08 44.55
C THR A 263 -1.35 8.15 43.25
N TRP A 264 -0.75 7.72 42.16
CA TRP A 264 -1.34 7.66 40.84
C TRP A 264 -1.50 6.19 40.40
N LYS A 265 -2.58 5.86 39.73
CA LYS A 265 -2.78 4.59 39.06
C LYS A 265 -2.41 4.81 37.57
N ILE A 266 -1.48 4.02 37.10
CA ILE A 266 -1.01 3.98 35.70
C ILE A 266 -1.61 2.75 35.06
#